data_21bb769f6941521200944777915a9c3c
#
_entry.id   21bb769f6941521200944777915a9c3c
#
_cell.length_a   1.000
_cell.length_b   1.000
_cell.length_c   1.000
_cell.angle_alpha   90.00
_cell.angle_beta   90.00
_cell.angle_gamma   90.00
#
_symmetry.space_group_name_H-M   'P 1'
#
loop_
_entity.id
_entity.type
_entity.pdbx_description
1 polymer ?
#
loop_
_entity_poly.entity_id
_entity_poly.type
_entity_poly.pdbx_seq_one_letter_code
_entity_poly.pdbx_strand_id
1 'polypeptide(L)'
;MTDPLPSGPLKRQIAATLSSASPARGHGKGLGDPSAPFGKGVPTTETHEGSNPNQTEKEFAFCDDDDTRRQQRRYVMRFFDVLTPKRRVVVADAERVVITRDVAVVDVLGPGSHSIIHTDTATRVQLEDPIVPLEAARRLFVTNPDLANRHFQLIELGAHEIAIANRQEFFSHVLLPRERIVFLADVPDLTIERIDISASRQLPPDMRDRFLATATPPEFQRVGVPIGEVAVIFDGDADPSVLEPGTEFFVRTGALLETRFVSTRQQTFEVTGQEILTRDRVSLRINVTVSFQVTDPVQAVTKVVDVKDALRIAVQLATRKTVGTVTLDTLLEDKVAINADAAQAVRDQMAELGVELKTLAIKDVILPGEMREILTSVVAAQKEAEANVIRRREETNATRSLLNTAKVMADNPVLLRLKELEALQAIADRVDTITVHNGTDGLMSDLVRLRDT
;
A
#
# COMPACT_ATOMS: atom_id res chain seq x y z
N MET A 1 -18.44 29.35 32.37
CA MET A 1 -17.18 29.78 32.97
C MET A 1 -16.14 29.18 32.07
N THR A 2 -15.88 29.77 30.89
CA THR A 2 -14.85 30.81 30.66
C THR A 2 -13.45 30.20 30.81
N ASP A 3 -12.55 30.09 29.87
CA ASP A 3 -12.25 30.98 28.77
C ASP A 3 -11.25 30.29 27.78
N PRO A 4 -10.94 30.88 26.64
CA PRO A 4 -10.43 30.19 25.46
C PRO A 4 -8.91 30.31 25.23
N LEU A 5 -8.45 29.49 24.29
CA LEU A 5 -7.11 29.45 23.71
C LEU A 5 -6.74 30.72 22.94
N PRO A 6 -5.48 31.13 22.88
CA PRO A 6 -5.00 32.10 21.93
C PRO A 6 -4.42 31.46 20.66
N SER A 7 -4.90 31.92 19.57
CA SER A 7 -4.35 31.83 18.23
C SER A 7 -3.13 32.74 18.05
N GLY A 8 -2.13 32.28 17.28
CA GLY A 8 -1.08 33.17 16.77
C GLY A 8 -0.17 32.45 15.77
N PRO A 9 0.14 33.07 14.63
CA PRO A 9 0.69 32.40 13.45
C PRO A 9 2.19 32.54 13.31
N LEU A 10 2.85 31.51 12.77
CA LEU A 10 4.21 31.63 12.23
C LEU A 10 4.24 31.12 10.78
N LYS A 11 3.87 32.02 9.87
CA LYS A 11 4.39 32.06 8.51
C LYS A 11 5.66 32.87 8.52
N ARG A 12 6.76 32.32 7.98
CA ARG A 12 7.83 33.06 7.26
C ARG A 12 8.82 32.03 6.73
N GLN A 13 8.86 31.90 5.41
CA GLN A 13 9.91 32.36 4.50
C GLN A 13 11.12 31.41 4.42
N ILE A 14 11.16 30.62 3.35
CA ILE A 14 12.35 30.51 2.54
C ILE A 14 11.88 30.52 1.08
N ALA A 15 12.12 31.66 0.44
CA ALA A 15 12.06 31.82 -1.01
C ALA A 15 13.45 32.20 -1.49
N ALA A 16 13.81 31.68 -2.64
CA ALA A 16 14.78 32.19 -3.61
C ALA A 16 16.26 32.01 -3.33
N THR A 17 16.87 31.10 -4.10
CA THR A 17 18.01 31.49 -4.94
C THR A 17 18.02 30.61 -6.20
N LEU A 18 17.41 31.13 -7.23
CA LEU A 18 17.67 30.79 -8.63
C LEU A 18 18.56 31.89 -9.17
N SER A 19 19.73 31.57 -9.71
CA SER A 19 20.43 32.39 -10.69
C SER A 19 21.37 31.51 -11.50
N SER A 20 20.95 31.17 -12.71
CA SER A 20 21.53 31.58 -13.99
C SER A 20 22.96 31.13 -14.28
N ALA A 21 23.11 30.17 -15.21
CA ALA A 21 24.03 30.30 -16.36
C ALA A 21 23.71 29.25 -17.43
N SER A 22 23.23 29.68 -18.53
CA SER A 22 23.31 29.10 -19.88
C SER A 22 23.66 30.25 -20.81
N PRO A 23 24.06 30.04 -22.08
CA PRO A 23 24.85 29.03 -22.77
C PRO A 23 25.99 29.62 -23.64
N ALA A 24 26.90 28.81 -24.15
CA ALA A 24 27.71 29.19 -25.30
C ALA A 24 27.72 28.09 -26.37
N ARG A 25 27.27 28.46 -27.53
CA ARG A 25 27.37 27.77 -28.81
C ARG A 25 28.81 27.77 -29.31
N GLY A 26 29.19 26.71 -30.00
CA GLY A 26 30.43 26.68 -30.81
C GLY A 26 30.38 25.53 -31.81
N HIS A 27 30.20 25.91 -33.05
CA HIS A 27 30.23 25.15 -34.30
C HIS A 27 31.55 24.48 -34.58
N GLY A 28 31.52 23.35 -35.36
CA GLY A 28 32.59 22.99 -36.27
C GLY A 28 32.72 21.49 -36.52
N LYS A 29 32.04 20.96 -37.48
CA LYS A 29 32.39 20.26 -38.73
C LYS A 29 33.62 19.31 -38.72
N GLY A 30 33.37 18.08 -39.17
CA GLY A 30 34.18 17.40 -40.17
C GLY A 30 34.36 15.91 -39.89
N LEU A 31 33.55 15.06 -40.43
CA LEU A 31 33.81 14.11 -41.53
C LEU A 31 35.14 13.31 -41.46
N GLY A 32 35.04 11.98 -41.45
CA GLY A 32 36.05 11.12 -41.98
C GLY A 32 36.16 9.74 -41.34
N ASP A 33 35.28 8.83 -41.70
CA ASP A 33 35.61 7.42 -41.85
C ASP A 33 36.24 7.26 -43.25
N PRO A 34 37.08 6.29 -43.61
CA PRO A 34 36.91 4.84 -43.39
C PRO A 34 38.17 3.95 -43.32
N SER A 35 37.96 2.70 -42.93
CA SER A 35 38.54 1.47 -43.45
C SER A 35 39.99 1.07 -43.22
N ALA A 36 40.14 -0.08 -42.62
CA ALA A 36 41.15 -1.13 -42.63
C ALA A 36 41.93 -1.31 -43.99
N PRO A 37 42.88 -2.24 -44.17
CA PRO A 37 43.57 -3.24 -43.32
C PRO A 37 45.05 -3.49 -43.70
N PHE A 38 45.64 -4.63 -43.24
CA PHE A 38 46.91 -5.27 -43.69
C PHE A 38 48.22 -4.71 -43.08
N GLY A 39 49.25 -5.49 -42.70
CA GLY A 39 49.56 -6.86 -42.96
C GLY A 39 50.88 -7.24 -42.26
N LYS A 40 50.98 -8.46 -41.98
CA LYS A 40 52.14 -9.39 -42.03
C LYS A 40 53.59 -8.82 -42.16
N GLY A 41 54.46 -9.45 -41.36
CA GLY A 41 55.88 -9.47 -41.69
C GLY A 41 56.80 -10.02 -40.60
N VAL A 42 56.96 -11.33 -40.56
CA VAL A 42 58.19 -12.03 -40.09
C VAL A 42 59.22 -11.93 -41.20
N PRO A 43 60.49 -11.81 -40.92
CA PRO A 43 61.47 -12.91 -41.11
C PRO A 43 62.54 -12.95 -39.99
N THR A 44 62.84 -14.11 -39.44
CA THR A 44 63.77 -15.21 -39.70
C THR A 44 65.19 -14.83 -40.11
N THR A 45 66.12 -15.52 -39.41
CA THR A 45 67.43 -15.99 -39.73
C THR A 45 68.57 -14.93 -39.90
N GLU A 46 69.76 -15.14 -39.44
CA GLU A 46 70.72 -16.22 -39.57
C GLU A 46 71.93 -16.02 -38.63
N THR A 47 72.31 -17.08 -37.99
CA THR A 47 73.63 -17.68 -37.80
C THR A 47 74.91 -16.86 -38.21
N HIS A 48 75.88 -16.84 -37.30
CA HIS A 48 77.22 -17.23 -37.67
C HIS A 48 78.07 -17.70 -36.47
N GLU A 49 78.66 -18.84 -36.67
CA GLU A 49 79.65 -19.57 -35.92
C GLU A 49 81.00 -18.79 -35.75
N GLY A 50 81.75 -19.19 -34.75
CA GLY A 50 83.18 -18.95 -34.75
C GLY A 50 83.88 -19.15 -33.40
N SER A 51 84.28 -20.40 -33.14
CA SER A 51 85.53 -20.95 -32.54
C SER A 51 86.15 -20.31 -31.28
N ASN A 52 86.18 -21.08 -30.23
CA ASN A 52 87.18 -21.51 -29.24
C ASN A 52 88.68 -21.15 -29.52
N PRO A 53 89.65 -21.28 -28.54
CA PRO A 53 89.62 -21.90 -27.24
C PRO A 53 90.53 -21.26 -26.13
N ASN A 54 90.36 -21.90 -24.90
CA ASN A 54 91.38 -22.00 -23.84
C ASN A 54 91.68 -20.80 -22.94
N GLN A 55 91.30 -20.84 -21.70
CA GLN A 55 92.23 -21.25 -20.59
C GLN A 55 91.66 -21.04 -19.18
N THR A 56 91.80 -22.02 -18.40
CA THR A 56 92.09 -22.10 -16.96
C THR A 56 91.03 -21.80 -15.95
N GLU A 57 90.60 -22.89 -15.40
CA GLU A 57 90.01 -23.08 -14.05
C GLU A 57 90.68 -22.19 -13.00
N LYS A 58 89.80 -21.48 -12.23
CA LYS A 58 89.95 -21.25 -10.81
C LYS A 58 88.60 -21.28 -10.19
N GLU A 59 88.29 -22.38 -9.50
CA GLU A 59 87.32 -22.49 -8.53
C GLU A 59 87.49 -21.40 -7.48
N PHE A 60 86.51 -20.51 -7.40
CA PHE A 60 86.19 -19.76 -6.21
C PHE A 60 84.86 -20.30 -5.62
N ALA A 61 84.99 -21.07 -4.55
CA ALA A 61 83.93 -21.43 -3.70
C ALA A 61 83.21 -20.17 -3.15
N PHE A 62 82.00 -19.90 -3.64
CA PHE A 62 81.17 -18.89 -3.10
C PHE A 62 80.50 -19.52 -1.85
N CYS A 63 81.08 -19.26 -0.71
CA CYS A 63 80.42 -19.47 0.56
C CYS A 63 79.15 -18.61 0.63
N ASP A 64 78.03 -19.29 0.80
CA ASP A 64 76.70 -18.77 1.00
C ASP A 64 76.70 -17.93 2.30
N ASP A 65 76.84 -16.59 2.18
CA ASP A 65 76.94 -15.64 3.31
C ASP A 65 75.63 -14.93 3.57
N ASP A 66 74.53 -15.59 3.27
CA ASP A 66 73.17 -15.01 3.45
C ASP A 66 72.78 -14.96 4.96
N ASP A 67 73.33 -15.84 5.76
CA ASP A 67 73.07 -15.83 7.19
C ASP A 67 73.84 -14.72 7.92
N THR A 68 75.05 -14.38 7.46
CA THR A 68 75.83 -13.26 8.02
C THR A 68 75.22 -11.91 7.61
N ARG A 69 74.67 -11.80 6.43
CA ARG A 69 73.92 -10.58 6.00
C ARG A 69 72.59 -10.43 6.71
N ARG A 70 71.89 -11.51 7.06
CA ARG A 70 70.67 -11.50 7.89
C ARG A 70 71.00 -11.11 9.35
N GLN A 71 72.12 -11.62 9.89
CA GLN A 71 72.58 -11.24 11.21
C GLN A 71 73.04 -9.79 11.26
N GLN A 72 73.81 -9.30 10.32
CA GLN A 72 74.21 -7.88 10.22
C GLN A 72 73.02 -6.94 10.05
N ARG A 73 72.02 -7.28 9.21
CA ARG A 73 70.78 -6.51 9.11
C ARG A 73 70.01 -6.46 10.41
N ARG A 74 69.98 -7.57 11.20
CA ARG A 74 69.39 -7.58 12.50
C ARG A 74 70.14 -6.75 13.54
N TYR A 75 71.45 -6.72 13.47
CA TYR A 75 72.27 -5.87 14.36
C TYR A 75 72.16 -4.41 14.04
N VAL A 76 72.20 -4.03 12.77
CA VAL A 76 72.04 -2.64 12.32
C VAL A 76 70.60 -2.14 12.66
N MET A 77 69.60 -2.94 12.45
CA MET A 77 68.22 -2.55 12.89
C MET A 77 68.09 -2.37 14.40
N ARG A 78 68.72 -3.22 15.18
CA ARG A 78 68.72 -3.01 16.67
C ARG A 78 69.46 -1.77 17.13
N PHE A 79 70.52 -1.35 16.44
CA PHE A 79 71.26 -0.10 16.76
C PHE A 79 70.50 1.14 16.40
N PHE A 80 69.73 1.18 15.35
CA PHE A 80 68.85 2.29 14.98
C PHE A 80 67.65 2.42 15.91
N ASP A 81 67.13 1.33 16.44
CA ASP A 81 66.01 1.32 17.39
C ASP A 81 66.35 1.97 18.74
N VAL A 82 67.63 2.02 19.10
CA VAL A 82 68.11 2.64 20.36
C VAL A 82 68.26 4.17 20.22
N LEU A 83 68.44 4.69 19.00
CA LEU A 83 68.66 6.11 18.74
C LEU A 83 67.41 6.89 18.32
N THR A 84 66.28 6.21 18.04
CA THR A 84 65.03 6.87 17.66
C THR A 84 64.29 7.39 18.90
N PRO A 85 63.87 8.66 18.92
CA PRO A 85 63.12 9.21 20.05
C PRO A 85 61.80 8.44 20.22
N LYS A 86 61.62 7.95 21.43
CA LYS A 86 60.36 7.18 21.79
C LYS A 86 59.43 8.10 22.54
N ARG A 87 58.14 7.97 22.26
CA ARG A 87 57.08 8.58 23.05
C ARG A 87 56.25 7.53 23.79
N ARG A 88 55.76 7.90 24.96
CA ARG A 88 54.92 7.02 25.79
C ARG A 88 53.45 7.14 25.35
N VAL A 89 52.79 6.04 25.14
CA VAL A 89 51.34 5.96 24.88
C VAL A 89 50.71 5.07 25.95
N VAL A 90 49.68 5.59 26.61
CA VAL A 90 48.88 4.88 27.61
C VAL A 90 47.58 4.48 26.91
N VAL A 91 47.24 3.18 26.97
CA VAL A 91 46.05 2.59 26.39
C VAL A 91 45.14 2.14 27.52
N ALA A 92 43.90 2.58 27.51
CA ALA A 92 42.88 2.15 28.48
C ALA A 92 42.36 0.75 28.20
N ASP A 93 41.68 0.14 29.17
CA ASP A 93 41.15 -1.23 29.02
C ASP A 93 40.12 -1.37 27.88
N ALA A 94 39.32 -0.31 27.69
CA ALA A 94 38.30 -0.24 26.65
C ALA A 94 38.84 0.25 25.28
N GLU A 95 40.17 0.38 25.13
CA GLU A 95 40.81 0.90 23.94
C GLU A 95 41.83 -0.09 23.36
N ARG A 96 42.09 0.04 22.08
CA ARG A 96 43.25 -0.51 21.38
C ARG A 96 43.90 0.61 20.58
N VAL A 97 45.20 0.53 20.42
CA VAL A 97 45.95 1.54 19.65
C VAL A 97 46.61 0.85 18.47
N VAL A 98 46.19 1.20 17.28
CA VAL A 98 46.79 0.73 16.02
C VAL A 98 47.97 1.64 15.68
N ILE A 99 49.15 1.07 15.62
CA ILE A 99 50.37 1.77 15.25
C ILE A 99 50.63 1.64 13.74
N THR A 100 50.73 2.77 13.08
CA THR A 100 51.06 2.82 11.66
C THR A 100 52.35 3.57 11.41
N ARG A 101 53.16 3.03 10.51
CA ARG A 101 54.38 3.63 9.99
C ARG A 101 54.29 3.65 8.48
N ASP A 102 54.47 4.81 7.88
CA ASP A 102 54.39 4.97 6.39
C ASP A 102 53.10 4.34 5.81
N VAL A 103 51.96 4.56 6.47
CA VAL A 103 50.63 4.01 6.11
C VAL A 103 50.46 2.50 6.31
N ALA A 104 51.50 1.77 6.77
CA ALA A 104 51.40 0.35 7.10
C ALA A 104 51.19 0.14 8.60
N VAL A 105 50.27 -0.77 8.96
CA VAL A 105 50.11 -1.18 10.37
C VAL A 105 51.32 -2.01 10.79
N VAL A 106 51.95 -1.61 11.87
CA VAL A 106 53.15 -2.25 12.43
C VAL A 106 52.80 -3.09 13.62
N ASP A 107 51.91 -2.60 14.49
CA ASP A 107 51.52 -3.28 15.70
C ASP A 107 50.15 -2.80 16.20
N VAL A 108 49.54 -3.58 17.11
CA VAL A 108 48.30 -3.24 17.79
C VAL A 108 48.56 -3.38 19.31
N LEU A 109 48.46 -2.25 20.02
CA LEU A 109 48.74 -2.19 21.45
C LEU A 109 47.46 -2.45 22.26
N GLY A 110 47.54 -3.40 23.16
CA GLY A 110 46.53 -3.62 24.22
C GLY A 110 46.63 -2.66 25.39
N PRO A 111 45.80 -2.86 26.43
CA PRO A 111 45.82 -2.02 27.63
C PRO A 111 47.22 -1.93 28.28
N GLY A 112 47.55 -0.77 28.78
CA GLY A 112 48.81 -0.56 29.48
C GLY A 112 49.61 0.63 28.98
N SER A 113 50.87 0.69 29.39
CA SER A 113 51.80 1.77 29.02
C SER A 113 52.86 1.25 28.05
N HIS A 114 52.86 1.78 26.87
CA HIS A 114 53.71 1.35 25.76
C HIS A 114 54.64 2.49 25.30
N SER A 115 55.80 2.11 24.79
CA SER A 115 56.78 3.04 24.22
C SER A 115 56.83 2.83 22.71
N ILE A 116 56.39 3.83 21.94
CA ILE A 116 56.39 3.79 20.47
C ILE A 116 57.41 4.75 19.88
N ILE A 117 57.80 4.54 18.63
CA ILE A 117 58.70 5.44 17.92
C ILE A 117 57.95 6.77 17.68
N HIS A 118 58.66 7.89 17.80
CA HIS A 118 58.03 9.21 17.69
C HIS A 118 57.43 9.48 16.32
N THR A 119 57.95 8.89 15.26
CA THR A 119 57.46 9.00 13.90
C THR A 119 56.21 8.13 13.61
N ASP A 120 55.92 7.17 14.48
CA ASP A 120 54.78 6.29 14.25
C ASP A 120 53.49 7.02 14.63
N THR A 121 52.45 6.82 13.81
CA THR A 121 51.11 7.32 14.08
C THR A 121 50.37 6.32 14.94
N ALA A 122 49.72 6.79 15.99
CA ALA A 122 48.95 5.98 16.91
C ALA A 122 47.47 6.34 16.76
N THR A 123 46.69 5.45 16.19
CA THR A 123 45.23 5.60 16.01
C THR A 123 44.53 4.85 17.13
N ARG A 124 43.72 5.54 17.93
CA ARG A 124 42.92 4.92 18.99
C ARG A 124 41.64 4.39 18.42
N VAL A 125 41.31 3.15 18.75
CA VAL A 125 40.07 2.45 18.41
C VAL A 125 39.40 2.05 19.71
N GLN A 126 38.19 2.50 19.92
CA GLN A 126 37.38 2.13 21.08
C GLN A 126 36.79 0.74 20.85
N LEU A 127 36.75 -0.09 21.88
CA LEU A 127 36.09 -1.39 21.77
C LEU A 127 34.57 -1.29 21.60
N GLU A 128 34.00 -0.10 21.90
CA GLU A 128 32.59 0.20 21.65
C GLU A 128 32.28 0.40 20.17
N ASP A 129 33.23 0.99 19.43
CA ASP A 129 33.19 1.13 17.97
C ASP A 129 34.51 0.53 17.39
N PRO A 130 34.53 -0.81 17.22
CA PRO A 130 35.76 -1.54 16.91
C PRO A 130 36.16 -1.48 15.43
N ILE A 131 35.66 -0.53 14.67
CA ILE A 131 35.95 -0.37 13.25
C ILE A 131 37.33 0.25 13.08
N VAL A 132 38.14 -0.37 12.25
CA VAL A 132 39.49 0.09 11.91
C VAL A 132 39.49 0.63 10.49
N PRO A 133 40.23 1.75 10.20
CA PRO A 133 40.35 2.27 8.85
C PRO A 133 40.84 1.20 7.86
N LEU A 134 40.03 0.93 6.83
CA LEU A 134 40.19 -0.18 5.87
C LEU A 134 41.56 -0.14 5.17
N GLU A 135 42.01 1.04 4.73
CA GLU A 135 43.25 1.18 3.96
C GLU A 135 44.52 0.73 4.73
N ALA A 136 44.58 1.08 6.02
CA ALA A 136 45.69 0.68 6.87
C ALA A 136 45.71 -0.82 7.14
N ALA A 137 44.53 -1.38 7.47
CA ALA A 137 44.41 -2.80 7.81
C ALA A 137 44.54 -3.71 6.58
N ARG A 138 44.00 -3.31 5.41
CA ARG A 138 44.02 -4.11 4.18
C ARG A 138 45.44 -4.44 3.70
N ARG A 139 46.34 -3.50 3.79
CA ARG A 139 47.77 -3.74 3.44
C ARG A 139 48.39 -4.81 4.35
N LEU A 140 48.00 -4.83 5.61
CA LEU A 140 48.51 -5.80 6.58
C LEU A 140 48.15 -7.23 6.22
N PHE A 141 46.90 -7.48 5.74
CA PHE A 141 46.48 -8.81 5.30
C PHE A 141 47.34 -9.37 4.16
N VAL A 142 47.94 -8.50 3.36
CA VAL A 142 48.86 -8.89 2.25
C VAL A 142 50.31 -8.98 2.75
N THR A 143 50.77 -8.03 3.58
CA THR A 143 52.19 -7.93 3.97
C THR A 143 52.55 -8.78 5.18
N ASN A 144 51.61 -8.95 6.13
CA ASN A 144 51.84 -9.75 7.34
C ASN A 144 50.50 -10.38 7.79
N PRO A 145 50.06 -11.48 7.16
CA PRO A 145 48.77 -12.12 7.43
C PRO A 145 48.65 -12.64 8.86
N ASP A 146 49.76 -13.05 9.48
CA ASP A 146 49.76 -13.59 10.85
C ASP A 146 49.40 -12.49 11.86
N LEU A 147 49.95 -11.29 11.69
CA LEU A 147 49.63 -10.14 12.52
C LEU A 147 48.21 -9.66 12.23
N ALA A 148 47.81 -9.67 10.97
CA ALA A 148 46.46 -9.29 10.56
C ALA A 148 45.40 -10.19 11.23
N ASN A 149 45.52 -11.50 11.06
CA ASN A 149 44.55 -12.46 11.57
C ASN A 149 44.52 -12.53 13.12
N ARG A 150 45.59 -12.09 13.78
CA ARG A 150 45.68 -12.03 15.24
C ARG A 150 44.85 -10.89 15.82
N HIS A 151 44.82 -9.75 15.14
CA HIS A 151 44.27 -8.50 15.67
C HIS A 151 43.07 -7.97 14.91
N PHE A 152 42.82 -8.46 13.69
CA PHE A 152 41.78 -7.94 12.82
C PHE A 152 40.95 -9.05 12.22
N GLN A 153 39.66 -8.75 12.04
CA GLN A 153 38.72 -9.57 11.27
C GLN A 153 38.24 -8.77 10.07
N LEU A 154 38.62 -9.21 8.88
CA LEU A 154 38.15 -8.60 7.61
C LEU A 154 36.83 -9.24 7.23
N ILE A 155 35.81 -8.41 7.06
CA ILE A 155 34.51 -8.80 6.53
C ILE A 155 34.38 -8.22 5.13
N GLU A 156 34.25 -9.09 4.14
CA GLU A 156 33.96 -8.74 2.76
C GLU A 156 32.62 -9.36 2.39
N LEU A 157 31.70 -8.54 1.87
CA LEU A 157 30.38 -8.98 1.49
C LEU A 157 30.23 -9.12 -0.02
N GLY A 158 29.51 -10.13 -0.43
CA GLY A 158 29.11 -10.35 -1.80
C GLY A 158 28.12 -9.31 -2.32
N ALA A 159 27.71 -9.46 -3.58
CA ALA A 159 26.74 -8.55 -4.21
C ALA A 159 25.32 -8.67 -3.65
N HIS A 160 24.99 -9.82 -3.08
CA HIS A 160 23.66 -10.15 -2.55
C HIS A 160 23.73 -10.60 -1.09
N GLU A 161 24.67 -10.05 -0.35
CA GLU A 161 24.91 -10.40 1.03
C GLU A 161 24.97 -9.15 1.88
N ILE A 162 24.29 -9.15 3.02
CA ILE A 162 24.44 -8.15 4.07
C ILE A 162 24.99 -8.82 5.31
N ALA A 163 25.55 -8.04 6.21
CA ALA A 163 25.92 -8.53 7.53
C ALA A 163 25.46 -7.58 8.62
N ILE A 164 25.06 -8.16 9.72
CA ILE A 164 24.67 -7.44 10.93
C ILE A 164 25.67 -7.79 12.02
N ALA A 165 26.38 -6.77 12.48
CA ALA A 165 27.27 -6.87 13.60
C ALA A 165 26.50 -6.60 14.89
N ASN A 166 26.43 -7.59 15.77
CA ASN A 166 25.79 -7.50 17.07
C ASN A 166 26.86 -7.57 18.17
N ARG A 167 26.64 -6.82 19.24
CA ARG A 167 27.46 -6.89 20.45
C ARG A 167 26.57 -7.04 21.67
N GLN A 168 26.78 -8.07 22.46
CA GLN A 168 25.96 -8.38 23.65
C GLN A 168 24.46 -8.38 23.33
N GLU A 169 24.09 -8.99 22.21
CA GLU A 169 22.72 -9.02 21.69
C GLU A 169 22.15 -7.67 21.19
N PHE A 170 22.90 -6.57 21.37
CA PHE A 170 22.53 -5.28 20.82
C PHE A 170 23.09 -5.10 19.41
N PHE A 171 22.27 -4.50 18.59
CA PHE A 171 22.64 -4.09 17.25
C PHE A 171 23.75 -3.03 17.30
N SER A 172 24.83 -3.22 16.54
CA SER A 172 25.96 -2.29 16.45
C SER A 172 26.08 -1.66 15.07
N HIS A 173 26.24 -2.47 14.02
CA HIS A 173 26.45 -2.00 12.67
C HIS A 173 25.73 -2.88 11.64
N VAL A 174 25.30 -2.28 10.53
CA VAL A 174 24.86 -2.98 9.32
C VAL A 174 25.88 -2.76 8.21
N LEU A 175 26.23 -3.84 7.56
CA LEU A 175 27.07 -3.80 6.37
C LEU A 175 26.18 -4.10 5.16
N LEU A 176 26.26 -3.22 4.18
CA LEU A 176 25.53 -3.34 2.93
C LEU A 176 26.29 -4.20 1.90
N PRO A 177 25.63 -4.64 0.82
CA PRO A 177 26.28 -5.43 -0.21
C PRO A 177 27.53 -4.75 -0.79
N ARG A 178 28.56 -5.54 -1.03
CA ARG A 178 29.89 -5.11 -1.53
C ARG A 178 30.67 -4.22 -0.57
N GLU A 179 30.22 -4.04 0.65
CA GLU A 179 31.01 -3.37 1.66
C GLU A 179 32.12 -4.25 2.19
N ARG A 180 33.16 -3.60 2.62
CA ARG A 180 34.33 -4.21 3.24
C ARG A 180 34.66 -3.43 4.50
N ILE A 181 34.69 -4.12 5.59
CA ILE A 181 35.01 -3.51 6.87
C ILE A 181 36.01 -4.37 7.62
N VAL A 182 36.83 -3.73 8.45
CA VAL A 182 37.77 -4.39 9.33
C VAL A 182 37.39 -4.09 10.76
N PHE A 183 37.14 -5.15 11.52
CA PHE A 183 36.95 -5.05 12.96
C PHE A 183 38.19 -5.49 13.71
N LEU A 184 38.35 -5.00 14.94
CA LEU A 184 39.29 -5.59 15.88
C LEU A 184 38.82 -7.01 16.22
N ALA A 185 39.72 -7.99 16.19
CA ALA A 185 39.40 -9.39 16.53
C ALA A 185 39.20 -9.62 18.04
N ASP A 186 39.82 -8.74 18.85
CA ASP A 186 39.85 -8.82 20.33
C ASP A 186 38.64 -8.07 20.97
N VAL A 187 37.47 -8.12 20.33
CA VAL A 187 36.26 -7.53 20.87
C VAL A 187 35.39 -8.62 21.46
N PRO A 188 35.19 -8.61 22.77
CA PRO A 188 34.30 -9.61 23.39
C PRO A 188 32.87 -9.44 22.88
N ASP A 189 32.21 -10.58 22.65
CA ASP A 189 30.78 -10.66 22.30
C ASP A 189 30.38 -10.00 20.95
N LEU A 190 31.34 -9.77 20.05
CA LEU A 190 31.04 -9.37 18.68
C LEU A 190 30.63 -10.60 17.86
N THR A 191 29.39 -10.62 17.41
CA THR A 191 28.86 -11.64 16.48
C THR A 191 28.48 -10.99 15.16
N ILE A 192 28.78 -11.65 14.07
CA ILE A 192 28.48 -11.17 12.72
C ILE A 192 27.57 -12.17 12.03
N GLU A 193 26.34 -11.77 11.84
CA GLU A 193 25.33 -12.57 11.16
C GLU A 193 25.25 -12.14 9.69
N ARG A 194 25.50 -13.09 8.78
CA ARG A 194 25.41 -12.86 7.33
C ARG A 194 24.07 -13.32 6.81
N ILE A 195 23.46 -12.52 5.97
CA ILE A 195 22.13 -12.76 5.39
C ILE A 195 22.25 -12.65 3.87
N ASP A 196 21.81 -13.69 3.19
CA ASP A 196 21.67 -13.68 1.74
C ASP A 196 20.35 -13.00 1.35
N ILE A 197 20.45 -11.94 0.56
CA ILE A 197 19.33 -11.18 0.04
C ILE A 197 19.11 -11.39 -1.47
N SER A 198 19.67 -12.46 -2.04
CA SER A 198 19.53 -12.78 -3.47
C SER A 198 18.11 -13.09 -3.88
N ALA A 199 17.34 -13.77 -3.02
CA ALA A 199 15.96 -14.15 -3.25
C ALA A 199 14.96 -13.09 -2.80
N SER A 200 15.24 -12.38 -1.72
CA SER A 200 14.37 -11.32 -1.17
C SER A 200 15.17 -10.39 -0.29
N ARG A 201 14.84 -9.10 -0.36
CA ARG A 201 15.40 -8.09 0.56
C ARG A 201 14.70 -8.03 1.92
N GLN A 202 13.68 -8.86 2.12
CA GLN A 202 12.96 -8.95 3.39
C GLN A 202 13.82 -9.65 4.44
N LEU A 203 13.86 -9.10 5.65
CA LEU A 203 14.58 -9.71 6.77
C LEU A 203 13.87 -10.96 7.27
N PRO A 204 14.65 -11.97 7.74
CA PRO A 204 14.10 -13.14 8.41
C PRO A 204 13.27 -12.78 9.66
N PRO A 205 12.26 -13.60 10.02
CA PRO A 205 11.34 -13.30 11.12
C PRO A 205 12.03 -13.14 12.49
N ASP A 206 13.09 -13.89 12.75
CA ASP A 206 13.88 -13.83 13.99
C ASP A 206 14.58 -12.47 14.15
N MET A 207 15.08 -11.91 13.06
CA MET A 207 15.66 -10.57 13.06
C MET A 207 14.60 -9.46 13.12
N ARG A 208 13.49 -9.66 12.47
CA ARG A 208 12.35 -8.73 12.54
C ARG A 208 11.97 -8.43 13.98
N ASP A 209 11.84 -9.46 14.81
CA ASP A 209 11.41 -9.32 16.21
C ASP A 209 12.43 -8.51 17.03
N ARG A 210 13.73 -8.67 16.74
CA ARG A 210 14.81 -7.88 17.36
C ARG A 210 14.70 -6.38 16.95
N PHE A 211 14.42 -6.08 15.69
CA PHE A 211 14.24 -4.70 15.21
C PHE A 211 12.93 -4.05 15.68
N LEU A 212 11.91 -4.82 16.01
CA LEU A 212 10.69 -4.27 16.62
C LEU A 212 10.93 -3.70 18.02
N ALA A 213 11.91 -4.25 18.76
CA ALA A 213 12.27 -3.81 20.09
C ALA A 213 13.25 -2.62 20.12
N THR A 214 13.87 -2.29 19.00
CA THR A 214 14.91 -1.26 18.89
C THR A 214 14.57 -0.21 17.83
N ALA A 215 15.36 0.87 17.77
CA ALA A 215 15.24 1.84 16.68
C ALA A 215 15.65 1.18 15.35
N THR A 216 14.87 1.38 14.31
CA THR A 216 15.18 0.85 12.97
C THR A 216 16.38 1.59 12.39
N PRO A 217 17.47 0.89 12.05
CA PRO A 217 18.60 1.51 11.38
C PRO A 217 18.24 2.09 10.01
N PRO A 218 18.96 3.13 9.55
CA PRO A 218 18.68 3.79 8.28
C PRO A 218 18.85 2.90 7.04
N GLU A 219 19.60 1.81 7.17
CA GLU A 219 19.83 0.81 6.12
C GLU A 219 18.59 -0.04 5.85
N PHE A 220 17.59 0.03 6.71
CA PHE A 220 16.34 -0.71 6.55
C PHE A 220 15.14 0.20 6.30
N GLN A 221 14.22 -0.32 5.51
CA GLN A 221 12.89 0.26 5.32
C GLN A 221 11.88 -0.57 6.12
N ARG A 222 11.22 0.08 7.07
CA ARG A 222 10.12 -0.53 7.83
C ARG A 222 8.82 -0.36 7.05
N VAL A 223 8.09 -1.44 6.85
CA VAL A 223 6.76 -1.46 6.25
C VAL A 223 5.78 -2.00 7.27
N GLY A 224 4.87 -1.16 7.74
CA GLY A 224 3.80 -1.55 8.66
C GLY A 224 2.48 -1.67 7.92
N VAL A 225 1.87 -2.84 7.93
CA VAL A 225 0.59 -3.12 7.27
C VAL A 225 -0.53 -3.14 8.31
N PRO A 226 -1.52 -2.24 8.22
CA PRO A 226 -2.64 -2.20 9.14
C PRO A 226 -3.54 -3.44 9.03
N ILE A 227 -4.25 -3.77 10.11
CA ILE A 227 -5.25 -4.85 10.10
C ILE A 227 -6.37 -4.52 9.10
N GLY A 228 -6.66 -5.46 8.20
CA GLY A 228 -7.67 -5.33 7.14
C GLY A 228 -7.17 -4.64 5.88
N GLU A 229 -5.87 -4.45 5.76
CA GLU A 229 -5.18 -4.04 4.55
C GLU A 229 -4.08 -5.06 4.24
N VAL A 230 -3.61 -5.04 3.01
CA VAL A 230 -2.39 -5.73 2.58
C VAL A 230 -1.50 -4.72 1.88
N ALA A 231 -0.20 -4.96 1.89
CA ALA A 231 0.73 -4.16 1.13
C ALA A 231 1.26 -4.95 -0.06
N VAL A 232 1.12 -4.40 -1.26
CA VAL A 232 1.77 -4.92 -2.46
C VAL A 232 3.12 -4.23 -2.61
N ILE A 233 4.17 -5.04 -2.61
CA ILE A 233 5.55 -4.59 -2.68
C ILE A 233 6.05 -4.79 -4.10
N PHE A 234 6.60 -3.72 -4.67
CA PHE A 234 7.32 -3.73 -5.95
C PHE A 234 8.80 -3.54 -5.66
N ASP A 235 9.60 -4.54 -6.00
CA ASP A 235 11.03 -4.58 -5.78
C ASP A 235 11.77 -4.65 -7.13
N GLY A 236 12.02 -3.49 -7.73
CA GLY A 236 12.65 -3.40 -9.04
C GLY A 236 11.86 -4.15 -10.11
N ASP A 237 12.53 -5.09 -10.80
CA ASP A 237 11.93 -5.90 -11.87
C ASP A 237 11.35 -7.24 -11.38
N ALA A 238 11.35 -7.49 -10.07
CA ALA A 238 10.79 -8.72 -9.50
C ALA A 238 9.25 -8.71 -9.54
N ASP A 239 8.66 -9.90 -9.54
CA ASP A 239 7.20 -10.03 -9.43
C ASP A 239 6.70 -9.41 -8.13
N PRO A 240 5.56 -8.70 -8.17
CA PRO A 240 4.99 -8.09 -6.98
C PRO A 240 4.67 -9.13 -5.90
N SER A 241 5.05 -8.83 -4.67
CA SER A 241 4.74 -9.66 -3.50
C SER A 241 3.70 -8.99 -2.60
N VAL A 242 2.93 -9.81 -1.88
CA VAL A 242 1.88 -9.33 -0.97
C VAL A 242 2.31 -9.58 0.47
N LEU A 243 2.23 -8.53 1.28
CA LEU A 243 2.45 -8.59 2.73
C LEU A 243 1.11 -8.56 3.46
N GLU A 244 0.93 -9.52 4.34
CA GLU A 244 -0.18 -9.58 5.29
C GLU A 244 -0.04 -8.53 6.40
N PRO A 245 -1.11 -8.27 7.18
CA PRO A 245 -1.07 -7.36 8.30
C PRO A 245 0.08 -7.68 9.28
N GLY A 246 0.87 -6.67 9.57
CA GLY A 246 2.06 -6.83 10.42
C GLY A 246 3.10 -5.76 10.15
N THR A 247 4.31 -6.01 10.65
CA THR A 247 5.46 -5.13 10.37
C THR A 247 6.60 -5.96 9.83
N GLU A 248 7.11 -5.56 8.68
CA GLU A 248 8.25 -6.19 8.01
C GLU A 248 9.36 -5.17 7.75
N PHE A 249 10.58 -5.66 7.60
CA PHE A 249 11.75 -4.85 7.34
C PHE A 249 12.44 -5.32 6.07
N PHE A 250 12.85 -4.37 5.25
CA PHE A 250 13.53 -4.59 4.00
C PHE A 250 14.87 -3.86 3.95
N VAL A 251 15.87 -4.49 3.40
CA VAL A 251 17.18 -3.88 3.19
C VAL A 251 17.11 -2.82 2.09
N ARG A 252 17.68 -1.64 2.34
CA ARG A 252 17.82 -0.58 1.35
C ARG A 252 19.07 -0.81 0.50
N THR A 253 18.89 -1.33 -0.69
CA THR A 253 19.99 -1.60 -1.65
C THR A 253 19.83 -0.77 -2.93
N GLY A 254 19.91 0.55 -2.81
CA GLY A 254 19.91 1.44 -3.98
C GLY A 254 18.50 1.78 -4.51
N ALA A 255 17.74 0.83 -5.04
CA ALA A 255 16.37 1.07 -5.48
C ALA A 255 15.41 1.13 -4.29
N LEU A 256 14.53 2.13 -4.26
CA LEU A 256 13.46 2.21 -3.28
C LEU A 256 12.43 1.11 -3.55
N LEU A 257 11.93 0.49 -2.47
CA LEU A 257 10.76 -0.36 -2.54
C LEU A 257 9.52 0.52 -2.70
N GLU A 258 8.77 0.30 -3.77
CA GLU A 258 7.46 0.90 -3.89
C GLU A 258 6.45 0.03 -3.15
N THR A 259 5.67 0.65 -2.27
CA THR A 259 4.67 -0.04 -1.43
C THR A 259 3.30 0.57 -1.71
N ARG A 260 2.33 -0.26 -2.08
CA ARG A 260 0.94 0.16 -2.27
C ARG A 260 0.04 -0.59 -1.30
N PHE A 261 -0.69 0.15 -0.47
CA PHE A 261 -1.64 -0.43 0.48
C PHE A 261 -3.01 -0.61 -0.17
N VAL A 262 -3.58 -1.79 0.01
CA VAL A 262 -4.89 -2.16 -0.52
C VAL A 262 -5.77 -2.65 0.61
N SER A 263 -6.93 -2.03 0.79
CA SER A 263 -7.91 -2.51 1.76
C SER A 263 -8.62 -3.76 1.24
N THR A 264 -8.53 -4.83 2.00
CA THR A 264 -9.22 -6.10 1.74
C THR A 264 -10.60 -6.16 2.40
N ARG A 265 -11.01 -5.10 3.12
CA ARG A 265 -12.33 -4.99 3.72
C ARG A 265 -13.38 -4.70 2.66
N GLN A 266 -14.61 -5.09 2.95
CA GLN A 266 -15.75 -4.65 2.14
C GLN A 266 -15.88 -3.13 2.22
N GLN A 267 -15.94 -2.49 1.06
CA GLN A 267 -16.09 -1.05 0.90
C GLN A 267 -17.41 -0.76 0.20
N THR A 268 -18.03 0.35 0.56
CA THR A 268 -19.27 0.81 -0.05
C THR A 268 -19.10 2.27 -0.47
N PHE A 269 -19.58 2.61 -1.65
CA PHE A 269 -19.66 3.98 -2.12
C PHE A 269 -20.90 4.21 -2.97
N GLU A 270 -21.26 5.46 -3.14
CA GLU A 270 -22.39 5.85 -3.97
C GLU A 270 -21.90 6.42 -5.31
N VAL A 271 -22.51 5.93 -6.37
CA VAL A 271 -22.36 6.50 -7.71
C VAL A 271 -23.52 7.48 -7.92
N THR A 272 -23.22 8.76 -7.84
CA THR A 272 -24.21 9.81 -8.05
C THR A 272 -24.71 9.85 -9.49
N GLY A 273 -26.02 9.96 -9.61
CA GLY A 273 -26.72 9.78 -10.84
C GLY A 273 -26.35 10.76 -11.93
N GLN A 274 -26.00 10.19 -13.05
CA GLN A 274 -26.00 10.89 -14.32
C GLN A 274 -27.43 10.92 -14.88
N GLU A 275 -27.69 11.92 -15.70
CA GLU A 275 -28.91 11.98 -16.45
C GLU A 275 -28.93 10.86 -17.50
N ILE A 276 -29.94 10.01 -17.44
CA ILE A 276 -30.12 8.83 -18.30
C ILE A 276 -31.50 8.89 -18.93
N LEU A 277 -31.59 8.53 -20.20
CA LEU A 277 -32.85 8.37 -20.91
C LEU A 277 -33.27 6.91 -20.90
N THR A 278 -34.51 6.66 -20.50
CA THR A 278 -35.17 5.36 -20.63
C THR A 278 -35.55 5.08 -22.11
N ARG A 279 -35.97 3.86 -22.38
CA ARG A 279 -36.45 3.46 -23.73
C ARG A 279 -37.58 4.32 -24.26
N ASP A 280 -38.47 4.80 -23.38
CA ASP A 280 -39.58 5.69 -23.66
C ASP A 280 -39.20 7.18 -23.63
N ARG A 281 -37.88 7.47 -23.63
CA ARG A 281 -37.31 8.82 -23.72
C ARG A 281 -37.61 9.72 -22.53
N VAL A 282 -37.85 9.14 -21.38
CA VAL A 282 -37.97 9.90 -20.14
C VAL A 282 -36.57 10.11 -19.57
N SER A 283 -36.20 11.38 -19.33
CA SER A 283 -34.95 11.74 -18.65
C SER A 283 -35.12 11.56 -17.14
N LEU A 284 -34.16 10.88 -16.52
CA LEU A 284 -34.15 10.65 -15.07
C LEU A 284 -32.73 10.59 -14.54
N ARG A 285 -32.56 10.79 -13.22
CA ARG A 285 -31.28 10.60 -12.52
C ARG A 285 -31.39 9.41 -11.60
N ILE A 286 -30.35 8.55 -11.62
CA ILE A 286 -30.31 7.36 -10.78
C ILE A 286 -29.10 7.44 -9.85
N ASN A 287 -29.29 7.23 -8.57
CA ASN A 287 -28.24 6.99 -7.61
C ASN A 287 -28.08 5.49 -7.37
N VAL A 288 -26.86 5.00 -7.46
CA VAL A 288 -26.54 3.58 -7.28
C VAL A 288 -25.60 3.42 -6.11
N THR A 289 -25.92 2.52 -5.20
CA THR A 289 -25.03 2.11 -4.13
C THR A 289 -24.30 0.83 -4.53
N VAL A 290 -23.00 0.82 -4.36
CA VAL A 290 -22.13 -0.29 -4.74
C VAL A 290 -21.31 -0.72 -3.53
N SER A 291 -21.31 -2.03 -3.25
CA SER A 291 -20.42 -2.64 -2.27
C SER A 291 -19.51 -3.65 -2.96
N PHE A 292 -18.22 -3.56 -2.68
CA PHE A 292 -17.19 -4.39 -3.30
C PHE A 292 -16.10 -4.76 -2.30
N GLN A 293 -15.29 -5.73 -2.66
CA GLN A 293 -14.12 -6.18 -1.90
C GLN A 293 -13.00 -6.52 -2.88
N VAL A 294 -11.77 -6.13 -2.57
CA VAL A 294 -10.59 -6.54 -3.34
C VAL A 294 -10.20 -7.95 -2.91
N THR A 295 -10.18 -8.88 -3.85
CA THR A 295 -9.83 -10.29 -3.64
C THR A 295 -8.42 -10.61 -4.13
N ASP A 296 -7.97 -9.92 -5.19
CA ASP A 296 -6.59 -10.02 -5.69
C ASP A 296 -5.94 -8.62 -5.68
N PRO A 297 -5.18 -8.31 -4.63
CA PRO A 297 -4.53 -7.00 -4.49
C PRO A 297 -3.51 -6.70 -5.59
N VAL A 298 -2.81 -7.73 -6.09
CA VAL A 298 -1.78 -7.55 -7.14
C VAL A 298 -2.42 -7.10 -8.43
N GLN A 299 -3.49 -7.78 -8.88
CA GLN A 299 -4.22 -7.38 -10.07
C GLN A 299 -4.84 -5.98 -9.90
N ALA A 300 -5.38 -5.68 -8.73
CA ALA A 300 -6.02 -4.41 -8.44
C ALA A 300 -5.07 -3.20 -8.55
N VAL A 301 -3.77 -3.36 -8.21
CA VAL A 301 -2.80 -2.26 -8.28
C VAL A 301 -1.96 -2.24 -9.55
N THR A 302 -1.88 -3.37 -10.28
CA THR A 302 -1.10 -3.45 -11.52
C THR A 302 -1.91 -3.10 -12.76
N LYS A 303 -3.19 -3.45 -12.79
CA LYS A 303 -4.04 -3.26 -13.97
C LYS A 303 -4.71 -1.88 -14.03
N VAL A 304 -4.97 -1.25 -12.88
CA VAL A 304 -5.62 0.07 -12.82
C VAL A 304 -4.95 0.97 -11.79
N VAL A 305 -5.01 2.26 -12.03
CA VAL A 305 -4.47 3.27 -11.11
C VAL A 305 -5.35 3.39 -9.86
N ASP A 306 -6.68 3.42 -10.06
CA ASP A 306 -7.67 3.50 -8.98
C ASP A 306 -8.84 2.56 -9.27
N VAL A 307 -8.98 1.56 -8.42
CA VAL A 307 -10.06 0.56 -8.47
C VAL A 307 -11.44 1.21 -8.33
N LYS A 308 -11.57 2.23 -7.46
CA LYS A 308 -12.86 2.90 -7.24
C LYS A 308 -13.29 3.67 -8.46
N ASP A 309 -12.38 4.33 -9.14
CA ASP A 309 -12.68 5.04 -10.38
C ASP A 309 -13.05 4.08 -11.51
N ALA A 310 -12.31 2.98 -11.66
CA ALA A 310 -12.63 1.94 -12.63
C ALA A 310 -14.02 1.35 -12.38
N LEU A 311 -14.32 1.00 -11.13
CA LEU A 311 -15.62 0.48 -10.73
C LEU A 311 -16.75 1.51 -10.93
N ARG A 312 -16.50 2.79 -10.63
CA ARG A 312 -17.46 3.88 -10.88
C ARG A 312 -17.84 3.97 -12.35
N ILE A 313 -16.85 3.95 -13.23
CA ILE A 313 -17.06 3.99 -14.68
C ILE A 313 -17.83 2.76 -15.15
N ALA A 314 -17.46 1.57 -14.70
CA ALA A 314 -18.13 0.33 -15.04
C ALA A 314 -19.61 0.35 -14.62
N VAL A 315 -19.90 0.78 -13.41
CA VAL A 315 -21.27 0.92 -12.89
C VAL A 315 -22.08 1.94 -13.68
N GLN A 316 -21.50 3.09 -14.01
CA GLN A 316 -22.16 4.11 -14.82
C GLN A 316 -22.53 3.61 -16.21
N LEU A 317 -21.60 2.89 -16.86
CA LEU A 317 -21.84 2.35 -18.20
C LEU A 317 -22.88 1.22 -18.17
N ALA A 318 -22.77 0.30 -17.22
CA ALA A 318 -23.73 -0.80 -17.04
C ALA A 318 -25.14 -0.27 -16.74
N THR A 319 -25.27 0.65 -15.79
CA THR A 319 -26.55 1.27 -15.42
C THR A 319 -27.16 2.00 -16.60
N ARG A 320 -26.38 2.81 -17.32
CA ARG A 320 -26.88 3.53 -18.54
C ARG A 320 -27.38 2.56 -19.58
N LYS A 321 -26.64 1.47 -19.84
CA LYS A 321 -27.03 0.45 -20.82
C LYS A 321 -28.33 -0.24 -20.40
N THR A 322 -28.41 -0.71 -19.16
CA THR A 322 -29.59 -1.46 -18.66
C THR A 322 -30.84 -0.57 -18.61
N VAL A 323 -30.73 0.65 -18.05
CA VAL A 323 -31.85 1.60 -17.95
C VAL A 323 -32.34 2.07 -19.33
N GLY A 324 -31.42 2.27 -20.28
CA GLY A 324 -31.77 2.65 -21.65
C GLY A 324 -32.56 1.59 -22.44
N THR A 325 -32.61 0.35 -21.99
CA THR A 325 -33.36 -0.73 -22.62
C THR A 325 -34.77 -0.89 -22.06
N VAL A 326 -35.09 -0.37 -20.91
CA VAL A 326 -36.38 -0.53 -20.21
C VAL A 326 -37.19 0.77 -20.22
N THR A 327 -38.51 0.64 -20.02
CA THR A 327 -39.42 1.76 -19.85
C THR A 327 -39.38 2.26 -18.39
N LEU A 328 -39.88 3.47 -18.15
CA LEU A 328 -39.98 4.02 -16.81
C LEU A 328 -40.86 3.14 -15.90
N ASP A 329 -41.98 2.67 -16.41
CA ASP A 329 -42.90 1.81 -15.65
C ASP A 329 -42.20 0.51 -15.21
N THR A 330 -41.51 -0.17 -16.11
CA THR A 330 -40.74 -1.38 -15.82
C THR A 330 -39.62 -1.08 -14.80
N LEU A 331 -38.95 0.06 -14.92
CA LEU A 331 -37.90 0.49 -13.98
C LEU A 331 -38.43 0.69 -12.57
N LEU A 332 -39.66 1.20 -12.44
CA LEU A 332 -40.28 1.43 -11.13
C LEU A 332 -40.87 0.16 -10.52
N GLU A 333 -41.37 -0.76 -11.38
CA GLU A 333 -41.99 -2.03 -10.96
C GLU A 333 -40.93 -3.09 -10.56
N ASP A 334 -39.89 -3.29 -11.37
CA ASP A 334 -38.90 -4.36 -11.18
C ASP A 334 -37.46 -3.84 -11.10
N LYS A 335 -37.16 -3.14 -10.02
CA LYS A 335 -35.80 -2.69 -9.71
C LYS A 335 -34.82 -3.86 -9.48
N VAL A 336 -35.33 -5.01 -9.04
CA VAL A 336 -34.48 -6.16 -8.68
C VAL A 336 -33.87 -6.81 -9.91
N ALA A 337 -34.65 -7.05 -10.95
CA ALA A 337 -34.15 -7.62 -12.21
C ALA A 337 -33.13 -6.67 -12.89
N ILE A 338 -33.43 -5.37 -12.89
CA ILE A 338 -32.55 -4.34 -13.48
C ILE A 338 -31.21 -4.26 -12.72
N ASN A 339 -31.24 -4.36 -11.39
CA ASN A 339 -30.04 -4.41 -10.57
C ASN A 339 -29.21 -5.66 -10.88
N ALA A 340 -29.85 -6.80 -11.09
CA ALA A 340 -29.17 -8.07 -11.37
C ALA A 340 -28.43 -8.02 -12.72
N ASP A 341 -29.06 -7.50 -13.75
CA ASP A 341 -28.45 -7.37 -15.10
C ASP A 341 -27.25 -6.40 -15.10
N ALA A 342 -27.42 -5.24 -14.46
CA ALA A 342 -26.34 -4.28 -14.30
C ALA A 342 -25.19 -4.86 -13.46
N ALA A 343 -25.51 -5.55 -12.35
CA ALA A 343 -24.53 -6.17 -11.48
C ALA A 343 -23.71 -7.26 -12.20
N GLN A 344 -24.36 -8.08 -13.05
CA GLN A 344 -23.64 -9.13 -13.77
C GLN A 344 -22.59 -8.54 -14.73
N ALA A 345 -22.97 -7.54 -15.50
CA ALA A 345 -22.04 -6.87 -16.42
C ALA A 345 -20.84 -6.24 -15.71
N VAL A 346 -21.06 -5.68 -14.51
CA VAL A 346 -19.98 -5.10 -13.69
C VAL A 346 -19.13 -6.19 -13.06
N ARG A 347 -19.71 -7.30 -12.59
CA ARG A 347 -18.96 -8.43 -12.02
C ARG A 347 -17.95 -8.99 -12.99
N ASP A 348 -18.38 -9.26 -14.22
CA ASP A 348 -17.51 -9.84 -15.24
C ASP A 348 -16.30 -8.95 -15.52
N GLN A 349 -16.52 -7.64 -15.62
CA GLN A 349 -15.45 -6.68 -15.85
C GLN A 349 -14.53 -6.50 -14.63
N MET A 350 -15.07 -6.50 -13.40
CA MET A 350 -14.29 -6.27 -12.19
C MET A 350 -13.53 -7.52 -11.74
N ALA A 351 -14.01 -8.72 -12.08
CA ALA A 351 -13.30 -9.96 -11.81
C ALA A 351 -11.90 -9.99 -12.45
N GLU A 352 -11.75 -9.42 -13.65
CA GLU A 352 -10.47 -9.30 -14.34
C GLU A 352 -9.47 -8.38 -13.59
N LEU A 353 -9.98 -7.50 -12.73
CA LEU A 353 -9.19 -6.57 -11.92
C LEU A 353 -8.96 -7.07 -10.48
N GLY A 354 -9.34 -8.31 -10.18
CA GLY A 354 -9.23 -8.86 -8.84
C GLY A 354 -10.19 -8.23 -7.81
N VAL A 355 -11.36 -7.76 -8.28
CA VAL A 355 -12.37 -7.09 -7.45
C VAL A 355 -13.69 -7.86 -7.51
N GLU A 356 -14.19 -8.23 -6.35
CA GLU A 356 -15.49 -8.89 -6.21
C GLU A 356 -16.59 -7.87 -5.91
N LEU A 357 -17.57 -7.78 -6.80
CA LEU A 357 -18.79 -7.00 -6.57
C LEU A 357 -19.73 -7.77 -5.64
N LYS A 358 -19.94 -7.27 -4.43
CA LYS A 358 -20.88 -7.88 -3.47
C LYS A 358 -22.31 -7.49 -3.77
N THR A 359 -22.58 -6.18 -3.86
CA THR A 359 -23.93 -5.66 -4.15
C THR A 359 -23.86 -4.46 -5.08
N LEU A 360 -24.85 -4.38 -5.98
CA LEU A 360 -25.16 -3.19 -6.75
C LEU A 360 -26.67 -2.98 -6.64
N ALA A 361 -27.06 -1.82 -6.13
CA ALA A 361 -28.48 -1.51 -5.91
C ALA A 361 -28.80 -0.07 -6.31
N ILE A 362 -29.87 0.10 -7.08
CA ILE A 362 -30.44 1.40 -7.35
C ILE A 362 -31.06 1.93 -6.03
N LYS A 363 -30.47 3.01 -5.48
CA LYS A 363 -30.93 3.67 -4.28
C LYS A 363 -32.16 4.52 -4.56
N ASP A 364 -31.98 5.47 -5.47
CA ASP A 364 -33.01 6.48 -5.79
C ASP A 364 -33.13 6.66 -7.30
N VAL A 365 -34.38 6.89 -7.74
CA VAL A 365 -34.72 7.32 -9.10
C VAL A 365 -35.33 8.70 -8.97
N ILE A 366 -34.64 9.71 -9.50
CA ILE A 366 -35.05 11.11 -9.43
C ILE A 366 -35.58 11.54 -10.79
N LEU A 367 -36.86 11.87 -10.83
CA LEU A 367 -37.56 12.37 -12.02
C LEU A 367 -37.52 13.89 -12.06
N PRO A 368 -37.46 14.51 -13.25
CA PRO A 368 -37.71 15.94 -13.43
C PRO A 368 -39.06 16.33 -12.86
N GLY A 369 -39.20 17.59 -12.38
CA GLY A 369 -40.42 18.07 -11.72
C GLY A 369 -41.68 17.88 -12.56
N GLU A 370 -41.64 18.28 -13.84
CA GLU A 370 -42.75 18.14 -14.80
C GLU A 370 -43.23 16.68 -14.95
N MET A 371 -42.30 15.74 -15.08
CA MET A 371 -42.66 14.32 -15.18
C MET A 371 -43.23 13.75 -13.88
N ARG A 372 -42.77 14.25 -12.73
CA ARG A 372 -43.33 13.86 -11.42
C ARG A 372 -44.78 14.33 -11.29
N GLU A 373 -45.10 15.55 -11.70
CA GLU A 373 -46.46 16.06 -11.68
C GLU A 373 -47.39 15.27 -12.59
N ILE A 374 -46.96 14.95 -13.83
CA ILE A 374 -47.72 14.11 -14.73
C ILE A 374 -47.99 12.73 -14.16
N LEU A 375 -46.97 12.04 -13.64
CA LEU A 375 -47.14 10.72 -13.03
C LEU A 375 -48.05 10.77 -11.79
N THR A 376 -47.91 11.82 -10.96
CA THR A 376 -48.77 12.00 -9.79
C THR A 376 -50.24 12.17 -10.21
N SER A 377 -50.50 12.95 -11.27
CA SER A 377 -51.87 13.14 -11.80
C SER A 377 -52.44 11.85 -12.38
N VAL A 378 -51.66 11.07 -13.11
CA VAL A 378 -52.09 9.78 -13.66
C VAL A 378 -52.42 8.78 -12.54
N VAL A 379 -51.53 8.66 -11.55
CA VAL A 379 -51.76 7.77 -10.39
C VAL A 379 -52.97 8.21 -9.59
N ALA A 380 -53.16 9.52 -9.37
CA ALA A 380 -54.33 10.05 -8.71
C ALA A 380 -55.63 9.70 -9.44
N ALA A 381 -55.65 9.89 -10.79
CA ALA A 381 -56.80 9.54 -11.62
C ALA A 381 -57.10 8.05 -11.61
N GLN A 382 -56.05 7.22 -11.60
CA GLN A 382 -56.18 5.76 -11.57
C GLN A 382 -56.74 5.31 -10.22
N LYS A 383 -56.25 5.87 -9.09
CA LYS A 383 -56.75 5.59 -7.74
C LYS A 383 -58.20 6.05 -7.54
N GLU A 384 -58.54 7.20 -8.14
CA GLU A 384 -59.93 7.68 -8.11
C GLU A 384 -60.85 6.74 -8.92
N ALA A 385 -60.42 6.28 -10.11
CA ALA A 385 -61.17 5.30 -10.89
C ALA A 385 -61.35 3.99 -10.12
N GLU A 386 -60.30 3.45 -9.48
CA GLU A 386 -60.39 2.26 -8.62
C GLU A 386 -61.37 2.49 -7.45
N ALA A 387 -61.29 3.60 -6.77
CA ALA A 387 -62.18 3.97 -5.68
C ALA A 387 -63.63 4.05 -6.14
N ASN A 388 -63.87 4.63 -7.32
CA ASN A 388 -65.22 4.71 -7.91
C ASN A 388 -65.77 3.32 -8.30
N VAL A 389 -64.93 2.41 -8.80
CA VAL A 389 -65.34 1.02 -9.08
C VAL A 389 -65.75 0.30 -7.76
N ILE A 390 -64.93 0.42 -6.72
CA ILE A 390 -65.21 -0.16 -5.43
C ILE A 390 -66.49 0.44 -4.87
N ARG A 391 -66.67 1.77 -4.89
CA ARG A 391 -67.88 2.46 -4.41
C ARG A 391 -69.13 1.93 -5.14
N ARG A 392 -69.11 1.88 -6.47
CA ARG A 392 -70.25 1.34 -7.24
C ARG A 392 -70.55 -0.13 -6.94
N ARG A 393 -69.49 -0.94 -6.72
CA ARG A 393 -69.69 -2.33 -6.32
C ARG A 393 -70.36 -2.45 -4.97
N GLU A 394 -69.94 -1.64 -3.99
CA GLU A 394 -70.53 -1.61 -2.67
C GLU A 394 -71.94 -1.05 -2.67
N GLU A 395 -72.22 0.01 -3.45
CA GLU A 395 -73.58 0.52 -3.69
C GLU A 395 -74.51 -0.56 -4.31
N THR A 396 -73.99 -1.30 -5.31
CA THR A 396 -74.73 -2.40 -5.91
C THR A 396 -75.02 -3.52 -4.89
N ASN A 397 -74.03 -3.88 -4.10
CA ASN A 397 -74.16 -4.90 -3.03
C ASN A 397 -75.15 -4.43 -1.95
N ALA A 398 -75.05 -3.17 -1.54
CA ALA A 398 -75.98 -2.59 -0.58
C ALA A 398 -77.41 -2.57 -1.15
N THR A 399 -77.62 -2.16 -2.41
CA THR A 399 -78.91 -2.18 -3.08
C THR A 399 -79.51 -3.60 -3.19
N ARG A 400 -78.66 -4.61 -3.54
CA ARG A 400 -79.09 -6.02 -3.55
C ARG A 400 -79.47 -6.50 -2.18
N SER A 401 -78.71 -6.13 -1.14
CA SER A 401 -79.01 -6.47 0.26
C SER A 401 -80.36 -5.84 0.71
N LEU A 402 -80.58 -4.56 0.37
CA LEU A 402 -81.83 -3.90 0.59
C LEU A 402 -83.05 -4.56 -0.10
N LEU A 403 -82.81 -4.92 -1.40
CA LEU A 403 -83.81 -5.63 -2.19
C LEU A 403 -84.23 -7.01 -1.55
N ASN A 404 -83.18 -7.76 -1.14
CA ASN A 404 -83.37 -9.05 -0.52
C ASN A 404 -84.12 -8.85 0.88
N THR A 405 -83.69 -7.85 1.62
CA THR A 405 -84.39 -7.50 2.91
C THR A 405 -85.82 -7.11 2.65
N ALA A 406 -86.08 -6.28 1.62
CA ALA A 406 -87.46 -5.90 1.24
C ALA A 406 -88.33 -7.08 0.82
N LYS A 407 -87.75 -8.05 0.04
CA LYS A 407 -88.46 -9.30 -0.29
C LYS A 407 -88.84 -10.13 0.94
N VAL A 408 -87.86 -10.34 1.84
CA VAL A 408 -88.14 -11.08 3.12
C VAL A 408 -89.15 -10.37 3.95
N MET A 409 -89.24 -9.04 3.99
CA MET A 409 -90.26 -8.26 4.69
C MET A 409 -91.61 -8.34 4.00
N ALA A 410 -91.66 -8.37 2.65
CA ALA A 410 -92.93 -8.50 1.94
C ALA A 410 -93.57 -9.86 2.18
N ASP A 411 -92.78 -10.94 2.34
CA ASP A 411 -93.26 -12.29 2.59
C ASP A 411 -93.63 -12.51 4.12
N ASN A 412 -93.18 -11.56 4.99
CA ASN A 412 -93.43 -11.71 6.47
C ASN A 412 -93.90 -10.41 7.12
N PRO A 413 -95.18 -10.20 7.26
CA PRO A 413 -95.79 -9.00 7.83
C PRO A 413 -95.32 -8.65 9.26
N VAL A 414 -94.92 -9.63 10.05
CA VAL A 414 -94.40 -9.42 11.42
C VAL A 414 -93.05 -8.72 11.39
N LEU A 415 -92.16 -9.10 10.45
CA LEU A 415 -90.86 -8.45 10.24
C LEU A 415 -91.01 -7.01 9.72
N LEU A 416 -91.97 -6.78 8.85
CA LEU A 416 -92.29 -5.42 8.40
C LEU A 416 -92.65 -4.53 9.56
N ARG A 417 -93.56 -5.01 10.47
CA ARG A 417 -94.02 -4.26 11.68
C ARG A 417 -92.88 -4.00 12.65
N LEU A 418 -91.94 -4.97 12.80
CA LEU A 418 -90.78 -4.79 13.68
C LEU A 418 -89.86 -3.72 13.15
N LYS A 419 -89.63 -3.66 11.84
CA LYS A 419 -88.80 -2.64 11.18
C LYS A 419 -89.45 -1.25 11.22
N GLU A 420 -90.75 -1.15 11.13
CA GLU A 420 -91.48 0.10 11.35
C GLU A 420 -91.27 0.63 12.78
N LEU A 421 -91.34 -0.26 13.79
CA LEU A 421 -91.02 0.12 15.13
C LEU A 421 -89.56 0.53 15.40
N GLU A 422 -88.61 -0.19 14.81
CA GLU A 422 -87.18 0.23 14.85
C GLU A 422 -86.96 1.61 14.17
N ALA A 423 -87.63 1.86 13.06
CA ALA A 423 -87.52 3.14 12.35
C ALA A 423 -88.14 4.28 13.21
N LEU A 424 -89.26 4.00 13.88
CA LEU A 424 -89.87 4.93 14.83
C LEU A 424 -89.00 5.20 16.05
N GLN A 425 -88.32 4.16 16.57
CA GLN A 425 -87.33 4.30 17.63
C GLN A 425 -86.15 5.17 17.19
N ALA A 426 -85.56 4.91 16.00
CA ALA A 426 -84.49 5.68 15.52
C ALA A 426 -84.85 7.17 15.25
N ILE A 427 -86.09 7.48 14.92
CA ILE A 427 -86.63 8.81 14.82
C ILE A 427 -86.81 9.41 16.27
N ALA A 428 -87.37 8.64 17.18
CA ALA A 428 -87.59 9.08 18.56
C ALA A 428 -86.25 9.44 19.26
N ASP A 429 -85.19 8.69 19.01
CA ASP A 429 -83.82 8.97 19.54
C ASP A 429 -83.23 10.28 19.03
N ARG A 430 -83.80 10.85 17.98
CA ARG A 430 -83.25 12.10 17.31
C ARG A 430 -84.15 13.31 17.53
N VAL A 431 -85.31 13.13 18.15
CA VAL A 431 -86.35 14.22 18.30
C VAL A 431 -86.80 14.24 19.74
N ASP A 432 -86.73 15.44 20.36
CA ASP A 432 -87.14 15.66 21.77
C ASP A 432 -88.60 15.39 22.04
N THR A 433 -89.48 15.47 21.04
CA THR A 433 -90.92 15.24 21.22
C THR A 433 -91.56 14.65 19.96
N ILE A 434 -92.19 13.52 20.03
CA ILE A 434 -92.98 12.91 18.97
C ILE A 434 -94.44 12.91 19.36
N THR A 435 -95.33 13.59 18.63
CA THR A 435 -96.78 13.55 18.83
C THR A 435 -97.37 12.63 17.77
N VAL A 436 -97.94 11.50 18.23
CA VAL A 436 -98.62 10.49 17.38
C VAL A 436 -100.10 10.74 17.36
N HIS A 437 -100.59 11.19 16.20
CA HIS A 437 -102.05 11.29 15.99
C HIS A 437 -102.58 10.00 15.27
N ASN A 438 -103.64 9.45 15.69
CA ASN A 438 -104.34 8.29 15.10
C ASN A 438 -103.59 6.91 15.16
N GLY A 439 -102.74 6.72 16.11
CA GLY A 439 -102.02 5.44 16.25
C GLY A 439 -100.90 5.23 15.22
N THR A 440 -100.22 4.10 15.33
CA THR A 440 -99.04 3.82 14.48
C THR A 440 -99.36 3.58 13.04
N ASP A 441 -100.59 3.23 12.66
CA ASP A 441 -100.99 3.02 11.25
C ASP A 441 -101.19 4.31 10.44
N GLY A 442 -101.44 5.44 11.17
CA GLY A 442 -101.53 6.76 10.50
C GLY A 442 -100.21 7.45 10.22
N LEU A 443 -99.16 7.16 11.01
CA LEU A 443 -97.87 7.80 10.88
C LEU A 443 -97.14 7.54 9.56
N MET A 444 -97.26 6.34 8.97
CA MET A 444 -96.65 6.01 7.69
C MET A 444 -97.35 6.64 6.49
N SER A 445 -98.66 6.78 6.56
CA SER A 445 -99.41 7.49 5.51
C SER A 445 -99.16 9.00 5.49
N ASP A 446 -98.88 9.63 6.62
CA ASP A 446 -98.56 11.06 6.69
C ASP A 446 -97.08 11.34 6.35
N LEU A 447 -96.14 10.46 6.63
CA LEU A 447 -94.74 10.58 6.19
C LEU A 447 -94.60 10.47 4.63
N VAL A 448 -95.45 9.67 3.99
CA VAL A 448 -95.50 9.58 2.51
C VAL A 448 -96.08 10.87 1.94
N ARG A 449 -96.99 11.51 2.57
CA ARG A 449 -97.57 12.78 2.10
C ARG A 449 -96.67 14.01 2.27
N LEU A 450 -95.72 14.02 3.26
CA LEU A 450 -94.70 15.07 3.43
C LEU A 450 -93.57 15.06 2.35
N ARG A 451 -93.44 13.93 1.67
CA ARG A 451 -92.46 13.80 0.58
C ARG A 451 -92.95 14.32 -0.77
N ASP A 452 -94.25 14.50 -0.97
CA ASP A 452 -94.87 14.97 -2.20
C ASP A 452 -95.23 16.45 -2.17
N THR A 453 -94.67 17.20 -1.20
CA THR A 453 -94.71 18.68 -1.07
C THR A 453 -93.25 19.21 -1.08
#